data_fbb28a5629a0843afdbe903e9f929a39
#
_entry.id   fbb28a5629a0843afdbe903e9f929a39
#
_cell.length_a   1.000
_cell.length_b   1.000
_cell.length_c   1.000
_cell.angle_alpha   90.00
_cell.angle_beta   90.00
_cell.angle_gamma   90.00
#
_symmetry.space_group_name_H-M   'P 1'
#
loop_
_entity.id
_entity.type
_entity.pdbx_description
1 polymer ?
#
loop_
_entity_poly.entity_id
_entity_poly.type
_entity_poly.pdbx_seq_one_letter_code
_entity_poly.pdbx_strand_id
1 'polypeptide(L)'
;GLETHLGSPPIPLRVVRGADLALWPGETFALLGESGCGKSMTALSLMRLLPPTGRLVAGRVWLGGTELLGLPEQAMRQVRGGRMGMIFQEPQTSLNPVLRVGQQIAEAVTAHAGTRPGTYPGTRAGIGRRREVRSRCLELLTAVGIPDPERRLGEYPHQLSGGMKQRVMIAMALAGDPELLIADEPTTALDVTIQ
;
A
#
# COMPACT_ATOMS: atom_id res chain seq x y z
N GLY A 1 19.78 11.56 -3.95
CA GLY A 1 19.44 12.37 -2.81
C GLY A 1 17.99 12.81 -2.71
N LEU A 2 17.08 11.91 -2.26
CA LEU A 2 15.69 12.30 -1.94
C LEU A 2 15.67 13.19 -0.71
N GLU A 3 15.03 14.36 -0.79
CA GLU A 3 14.95 15.32 0.31
C GLU A 3 13.50 15.76 0.54
N THR A 4 13.04 15.64 1.80
CA THR A 4 11.67 16.00 2.21
C THR A 4 11.70 16.88 3.43
N HIS A 5 10.93 17.95 3.38
CA HIS A 5 10.77 18.91 4.46
C HIS A 5 9.32 18.94 4.96
N LEU A 6 9.13 19.17 6.27
CA LEU A 6 7.85 19.46 6.91
C LEU A 6 7.82 20.86 7.46
N GLY A 7 6.64 21.47 7.45
CA GLY A 7 6.41 22.82 7.97
C GLY A 7 6.63 23.92 6.94
N SER A 8 6.41 25.15 7.38
CA SER A 8 6.50 26.36 6.55
C SER A 8 7.79 27.13 6.82
N PRO A 9 8.29 27.94 5.86
CA PRO A 9 9.37 28.87 6.10
C PRO A 9 9.07 29.75 7.33
N PRO A 10 10.09 30.27 8.06
CA PRO A 10 11.50 30.25 7.66
C PRO A 10 12.31 28.99 8.03
N ILE A 11 11.79 28.10 8.88
CA ILE A 11 12.60 26.96 9.38
C ILE A 11 11.81 25.66 9.19
N PRO A 12 11.76 25.09 7.97
CA PRO A 12 11.16 23.78 7.76
C PRO A 12 12.04 22.67 8.37
N LEU A 13 11.39 21.66 8.95
CA LEU A 13 12.07 20.48 9.47
C LEU A 13 12.48 19.55 8.31
N ARG A 14 13.76 19.27 8.17
CA ARG A 14 14.30 18.31 7.18
C ARG A 14 14.13 16.89 7.72
N VAL A 15 13.10 16.18 7.25
CA VAL A 15 12.73 14.82 7.73
C VAL A 15 13.38 13.70 6.89
N VAL A 16 13.66 13.94 5.62
CA VAL A 16 14.48 13.08 4.77
C VAL A 16 15.63 13.93 4.22
N ARG A 17 16.86 13.47 4.43
CA ARG A 17 18.08 14.28 4.20
C ARG A 17 18.98 13.60 3.18
N GLY A 18 18.62 13.66 1.90
CA GLY A 18 19.42 13.13 0.82
C GLY A 18 19.49 11.60 0.80
N ALA A 19 18.36 10.91 0.96
CA ALA A 19 18.31 9.46 0.90
C ALA A 19 18.54 8.95 -0.53
N ASP A 20 19.46 7.98 -0.67
CA ASP A 20 19.72 7.24 -1.90
C ASP A 20 19.51 5.75 -1.65
N LEU A 21 18.61 5.14 -2.42
CA LEU A 21 18.27 3.74 -2.34
C LEU A 21 18.17 3.16 -3.76
N ALA A 22 18.59 1.92 -3.92
CA ALA A 22 18.39 1.15 -5.14
C ALA A 22 17.90 -0.26 -4.74
N LEU A 23 16.83 -0.74 -5.39
CA LEU A 23 16.25 -2.06 -5.18
C LEU A 23 16.14 -2.79 -6.51
N TRP A 24 16.40 -4.08 -6.49
CA TRP A 24 16.31 -4.95 -7.64
C TRP A 24 15.08 -5.87 -7.55
N PRO A 25 14.54 -6.36 -8.67
CA PRO A 25 13.45 -7.33 -8.64
C PRO A 25 13.80 -8.56 -7.78
N GLY A 26 12.86 -8.94 -6.88
CA GLY A 26 13.04 -10.05 -5.94
C GLY A 26 13.85 -9.72 -4.69
N GLU A 27 14.33 -8.48 -4.55
CA GLU A 27 15.07 -8.04 -3.37
C GLU A 27 14.13 -7.60 -2.24
N THR A 28 14.52 -7.94 -1.01
CA THR A 28 13.93 -7.39 0.21
C THR A 28 14.92 -6.44 0.86
N PHE A 29 14.57 -5.18 0.98
CA PHE A 29 15.38 -4.13 1.59
C PHE A 29 14.77 -3.69 2.93
N ALA A 30 15.55 -3.72 4.00
CA ALA A 30 15.13 -3.26 5.32
C ALA A 30 15.75 -1.90 5.65
N LEU A 31 14.90 -0.90 5.89
CA LEU A 31 15.30 0.41 6.37
C LEU A 31 15.24 0.45 7.89
N LEU A 32 16.42 0.39 8.55
CA LEU A 32 16.53 0.39 10.00
C LEU A 32 16.88 1.79 10.52
N GLY A 33 16.44 2.08 11.73
CA GLY A 33 16.73 3.34 12.44
C GLY A 33 15.80 3.57 13.61
N GLU A 34 16.16 4.50 14.48
CA GLU A 34 15.39 4.89 15.66
C GLU A 34 14.01 5.46 15.30
N SER A 35 13.10 5.52 16.28
CA SER A 35 11.82 6.22 16.09
C SER A 35 12.06 7.69 15.76
N GLY A 36 11.33 8.21 14.78
CA GLY A 36 11.46 9.60 14.34
C GLY A 36 12.62 9.89 13.37
N CYS A 37 13.44 8.91 12.98
CA CYS A 37 14.55 9.13 12.03
C CYS A 37 14.11 9.32 10.56
N GLY A 38 12.81 9.29 10.27
CA GLY A 38 12.28 9.59 8.92
C GLY A 38 11.91 8.37 8.07
N LYS A 39 11.88 7.13 8.61
CA LYS A 39 11.51 5.91 7.87
C LYS A 39 10.13 6.02 7.19
N SER A 40 9.09 6.28 7.97
CA SER A 40 7.72 6.46 7.47
C SER A 40 7.62 7.65 6.51
N MET A 41 8.35 8.74 6.79
CA MET A 41 8.39 9.90 5.90
C MET A 41 9.07 9.59 4.57
N THR A 42 10.07 8.72 4.56
CA THR A 42 10.68 8.21 3.31
C THR A 42 9.66 7.43 2.50
N ALA A 43 8.93 6.48 3.13
CA ALA A 43 7.87 5.71 2.49
C ALA A 43 6.77 6.61 1.89
N LEU A 44 6.27 7.58 2.67
CA LEU A 44 5.26 8.54 2.23
C LEU A 44 5.79 9.46 1.11
N SER A 45 7.08 9.80 1.12
CA SER A 45 7.72 10.59 0.07
C SER A 45 7.74 9.84 -1.26
N LEU A 46 8.10 8.56 -1.25
CA LEU A 46 8.09 7.69 -2.43
C LEU A 46 6.68 7.60 -3.03
N MET A 47 5.66 7.51 -2.20
CA MET A 47 4.25 7.43 -2.58
C MET A 47 3.63 8.80 -2.91
N ARG A 48 4.33 9.92 -2.68
CA ARG A 48 3.78 11.28 -2.74
C ARG A 48 2.51 11.42 -1.89
N LEU A 49 2.50 10.82 -0.71
CA LEU A 49 1.42 10.87 0.28
C LEU A 49 1.82 11.68 1.52
N LEU A 50 2.60 12.74 1.31
CA LEU A 50 3.02 13.63 2.38
C LEU A 50 1.82 14.36 3.00
N PRO A 51 1.88 14.68 4.31
CA PRO A 51 0.90 15.55 4.93
C PRO A 51 0.89 16.94 4.26
N PRO A 52 -0.17 17.75 4.44
CA PRO A 52 -0.29 19.06 3.78
C PRO A 52 0.90 20.02 4.00
N THR A 53 1.60 19.86 5.12
CA THR A 53 2.81 20.63 5.44
C THR A 53 4.10 20.04 4.85
N GLY A 54 4.01 18.86 4.22
CA GLY A 54 5.14 18.16 3.65
C GLY A 54 5.44 18.60 2.23
N ARG A 55 6.72 18.71 1.89
CA ARG A 55 7.19 19.06 0.54
C ARG A 55 8.39 18.21 0.14
N LEU A 56 8.37 17.67 -1.07
CA LEU A 56 9.53 17.12 -1.74
C LEU A 56 10.35 18.29 -2.27
N VAL A 57 11.60 18.39 -1.81
CA VAL A 57 12.47 19.54 -2.11
C VAL A 57 13.51 19.18 -3.18
N ALA A 58 14.04 17.96 -3.12
CA ALA A 58 15.04 17.48 -4.06
C ALA A 58 14.97 15.97 -4.23
N GLY A 59 15.64 15.46 -5.25
CA GLY A 59 15.78 14.05 -5.57
C GLY A 59 14.91 13.61 -6.73
N ARG A 60 15.03 12.32 -7.06
CA ARG A 60 14.23 11.63 -8.10
C ARG A 60 13.90 10.23 -7.62
N VAL A 61 12.73 9.74 -8.03
CA VAL A 61 12.29 8.37 -7.74
C VAL A 61 11.93 7.69 -9.05
N TRP A 62 12.56 6.55 -9.30
CA TRP A 62 12.34 5.76 -10.50
C TRP A 62 11.72 4.41 -10.15
N LEU A 63 10.71 3.99 -10.88
CA LEU A 63 10.12 2.67 -10.80
C LEU A 63 9.98 2.09 -12.22
N GLY A 64 10.72 1.01 -12.52
CA GLY A 64 10.69 0.36 -13.83
C GLY A 64 10.91 1.32 -14.99
N GLY A 65 11.87 2.26 -14.87
CA GLY A 65 12.19 3.27 -15.89
C GLY A 65 11.26 4.48 -15.93
N THR A 66 10.26 4.57 -15.04
CA THR A 66 9.34 5.72 -14.93
C THR A 66 9.77 6.63 -13.78
N GLU A 67 10.01 7.92 -14.07
CA GLU A 67 10.24 8.93 -13.01
C GLU A 67 8.91 9.33 -12.38
N LEU A 68 8.79 9.18 -11.05
CA LEU A 68 7.51 9.29 -10.36
C LEU A 68 7.19 10.70 -9.87
N LEU A 69 8.20 11.48 -9.46
CA LEU A 69 7.96 12.77 -8.80
C LEU A 69 7.41 13.81 -9.76
N GLY A 70 7.75 13.72 -11.05
CA GLY A 70 7.26 14.59 -12.12
C GLY A 70 5.90 14.17 -12.70
N LEU A 71 5.34 13.01 -12.33
CA LEU A 71 4.07 12.55 -12.88
C LEU A 71 2.90 13.46 -12.48
N PRO A 72 1.95 13.73 -13.41
CA PRO A 72 0.65 14.30 -13.05
C PRO A 72 -0.06 13.43 -12.01
N GLU A 73 -0.85 14.04 -11.13
CA GLU A 73 -1.53 13.31 -10.04
C GLU A 73 -2.41 12.16 -10.54
N GLN A 74 -3.06 12.32 -11.69
CA GLN A 74 -3.86 11.27 -12.32
C GLN A 74 -3.01 10.03 -12.66
N ALA A 75 -1.79 10.21 -13.19
CA ALA A 75 -0.87 9.12 -13.48
C ALA A 75 -0.31 8.51 -12.19
N MET A 76 0.03 9.35 -11.18
CA MET A 76 0.51 8.86 -9.89
C MET A 76 -0.55 8.02 -9.15
N ARG A 77 -1.84 8.31 -9.29
CA ARG A 77 -2.94 7.47 -8.75
C ARG A 77 -2.94 6.07 -9.34
N GLN A 78 -2.55 5.91 -10.61
CA GLN A 78 -2.42 4.57 -11.22
C GLN A 78 -1.18 3.82 -10.73
N VAL A 79 -0.13 4.55 -10.34
CA VAL A 79 1.06 3.96 -9.73
C VAL A 79 0.76 3.47 -8.31
N ARG A 80 0.07 4.31 -7.51
CA ARG A 80 -0.35 3.93 -6.15
C ARG A 80 -1.37 2.79 -6.21
N GLY A 81 -1.07 1.69 -5.53
CA GLY A 81 -1.88 0.47 -5.49
C GLY A 81 -1.78 -0.41 -6.73
N GLY A 82 -1.47 0.14 -7.91
CA GLY A 82 -1.30 -0.63 -9.14
C GLY A 82 0.14 -1.13 -9.35
N ARG A 83 1.13 -0.25 -9.19
CA ARG A 83 2.56 -0.57 -9.34
C ARG A 83 3.32 -0.52 -8.00
N MET A 84 2.86 0.31 -7.06
CA MET A 84 3.40 0.43 -5.71
C MET A 84 2.30 0.18 -4.69
N GLY A 85 2.41 -0.89 -3.90
CA GLY A 85 1.57 -1.15 -2.75
C GLY A 85 2.18 -0.57 -1.47
N MET A 86 1.34 -0.20 -0.49
CA MET A 86 1.81 0.22 0.83
C MET A 86 1.01 -0.43 1.94
N ILE A 87 1.72 -0.97 2.93
CA ILE A 87 1.20 -1.47 4.19
C ILE A 87 1.50 -0.41 5.24
N PHE A 88 0.43 0.21 5.80
CA PHE A 88 0.56 1.26 6.80
C PHE A 88 0.75 0.67 8.21
N GLN A 89 1.32 1.47 9.10
CA GLN A 89 1.66 1.08 10.46
C GLN A 89 0.43 0.67 11.31
N GLU A 90 -0.73 1.31 11.12
CA GLU A 90 -1.93 1.09 11.94
C GLU A 90 -3.05 0.41 11.15
N PRO A 91 -3.25 -0.92 11.29
CA PRO A 91 -4.34 -1.62 10.60
C PRO A 91 -5.73 -1.24 11.10
N GLN A 92 -5.85 -0.73 12.33
CA GLN A 92 -7.14 -0.35 12.91
C GLN A 92 -7.75 0.89 12.27
N THR A 93 -6.93 1.84 11.86
CA THR A 93 -7.33 3.08 11.20
C THR A 93 -7.42 2.94 9.69
N SER A 94 -6.78 1.93 9.12
CA SER A 94 -6.70 1.69 7.67
C SER A 94 -7.95 1.02 7.09
N LEU A 95 -8.73 0.28 7.91
CA LEU A 95 -9.97 -0.36 7.49
C LEU A 95 -11.18 0.49 7.86
N ASN A 96 -12.07 0.72 6.90
CA ASN A 96 -13.35 1.40 7.14
C ASN A 96 -14.27 0.49 7.99
N PRO A 97 -14.63 0.89 9.23
CA PRO A 97 -15.37 0.04 10.15
C PRO A 97 -16.82 -0.24 9.73
N VAL A 98 -17.39 0.57 8.84
CA VAL A 98 -18.77 0.44 8.37
C VAL A 98 -18.91 -0.33 7.05
N LEU A 99 -17.78 -0.71 6.43
CA LEU A 99 -17.77 -1.53 5.22
C LEU A 99 -17.33 -2.96 5.54
N ARG A 100 -17.89 -3.93 4.83
CA ARG A 100 -17.47 -5.32 4.94
C ARG A 100 -16.06 -5.50 4.35
N VAL A 101 -15.30 -6.46 4.89
CA VAL A 101 -13.95 -6.80 4.42
C VAL A 101 -13.91 -7.04 2.91
N GLY A 102 -14.84 -7.87 2.41
CA GLY A 102 -14.92 -8.17 0.98
C GLY A 102 -15.19 -6.96 0.10
N GLN A 103 -15.94 -5.96 0.60
CA GLN A 103 -16.19 -4.73 -0.15
C GLN A 103 -14.91 -3.90 -0.30
N GLN A 104 -14.11 -3.78 0.76
CA GLN A 104 -12.87 -3.01 0.77
C GLN A 104 -11.80 -3.65 -0.13
N ILE A 105 -11.65 -4.97 -0.06
CA ILE A 105 -10.73 -5.70 -0.96
C ILE A 105 -11.20 -5.60 -2.40
N ALA A 106 -12.51 -5.76 -2.66
CA ALA A 106 -13.09 -5.65 -4.00
C ALA A 106 -12.91 -4.25 -4.60
N GLU A 107 -12.99 -3.20 -3.79
CA GLU A 107 -12.68 -1.82 -4.19
C GLU A 107 -11.22 -1.70 -4.64
N ALA A 108 -10.27 -2.19 -3.83
CA ALA A 108 -8.86 -2.19 -4.17
C ALA A 108 -8.57 -2.98 -5.48
N VAL A 109 -9.14 -4.18 -5.61
CA VAL A 109 -9.02 -5.01 -6.85
C VAL A 109 -9.57 -4.27 -8.07
N THR A 110 -10.70 -3.57 -7.90
CA THR A 110 -11.40 -2.90 -9.03
C THR A 110 -10.72 -1.60 -9.43
N ALA A 111 -10.20 -0.85 -8.47
CA ALA A 111 -9.51 0.42 -8.70
C ALA A 111 -8.25 0.23 -9.55
N HIS A 112 -7.61 -0.95 -9.45
CA HIS A 112 -6.34 -1.25 -10.13
C HIS A 112 -6.49 -2.27 -11.27
N ALA A 113 -7.72 -2.68 -11.60
CA ALA A 113 -8.00 -3.54 -12.73
C ALA A 113 -7.56 -2.86 -14.03
N GLY A 114 -6.59 -3.47 -14.73
CA GLY A 114 -6.09 -2.95 -16.01
C GLY A 114 -4.88 -2.02 -15.90
N THR A 115 -4.29 -1.83 -14.73
CA THR A 115 -3.03 -1.07 -14.59
C THR A 115 -1.81 -1.83 -15.13
N ARG A 116 -1.90 -3.14 -15.26
CA ARG A 116 -0.89 -3.99 -15.91
C ARG A 116 -1.50 -4.85 -17.02
N PRO A 117 -0.82 -5.02 -18.17
CA PRO A 117 -1.21 -5.98 -19.21
C PRO A 117 -1.24 -7.40 -18.62
N GLY A 118 -2.36 -8.10 -18.76
CA GLY A 118 -2.52 -9.49 -18.32
C GLY A 118 -3.00 -9.70 -16.88
N THR A 119 -3.09 -8.68 -16.05
CA THR A 119 -3.47 -8.84 -14.63
C THR A 119 -4.97 -9.02 -14.40
N TYR A 120 -5.83 -8.52 -15.26
CA TYR A 120 -7.28 -8.84 -15.32
C TYR A 120 -7.83 -8.42 -16.67
N PRO A 121 -8.63 -9.23 -17.36
CA PRO A 121 -9.41 -8.77 -18.50
C PRO A 121 -10.49 -7.81 -18.02
N GLY A 122 -10.15 -6.52 -17.91
CA GLY A 122 -10.96 -5.48 -17.31
C GLY A 122 -12.15 -5.00 -18.13
N THR A 123 -12.79 -5.85 -18.96
CA THR A 123 -13.77 -5.37 -19.94
C THR A 123 -15.11 -6.11 -19.97
N ARG A 124 -15.34 -7.08 -19.11
CA ARG A 124 -16.69 -7.68 -19.03
C ARG A 124 -17.52 -6.97 -17.97
N ALA A 125 -18.43 -6.10 -18.42
CA ALA A 125 -19.46 -5.55 -17.57
C ALA A 125 -20.44 -6.65 -17.13
N GLY A 126 -20.96 -6.61 -15.88
CA GLY A 126 -22.02 -7.50 -15.41
C GLY A 126 -21.57 -8.60 -14.45
N ILE A 127 -22.32 -9.72 -14.46
CA ILE A 127 -22.20 -10.83 -13.49
C ILE A 127 -20.81 -11.50 -13.55
N GLY A 128 -20.20 -11.60 -14.72
CA GLY A 128 -18.87 -12.17 -14.91
C GLY A 128 -17.79 -11.40 -14.13
N ARG A 129 -17.80 -10.07 -14.19
CA ARG A 129 -16.85 -9.22 -13.46
C ARG A 129 -16.98 -9.38 -11.93
N ARG A 130 -18.21 -9.46 -11.42
CA ARG A 130 -18.44 -9.67 -9.98
C ARG A 130 -17.86 -11.00 -9.50
N ARG A 131 -17.98 -12.05 -10.30
CA ARG A 131 -17.43 -13.38 -9.98
C ARG A 131 -15.90 -13.36 -10.00
N GLU A 132 -15.29 -12.74 -10.98
CA GLU A 132 -13.82 -12.58 -11.08
C GLU A 132 -13.24 -11.79 -9.92
N VAL A 133 -13.84 -10.64 -9.56
CA VAL A 133 -13.44 -9.83 -8.41
C VAL A 133 -13.57 -10.64 -7.12
N ARG A 134 -14.70 -11.38 -6.92
CA ARG A 134 -14.87 -12.23 -5.74
C ARG A 134 -13.81 -13.33 -5.67
N SER A 135 -13.51 -14.00 -6.78
CA SER A 135 -12.45 -15.01 -6.84
C SER A 135 -11.12 -14.44 -6.38
N ARG A 136 -10.77 -13.24 -6.90
CA ARG A 136 -9.53 -12.57 -6.52
C ARG A 136 -9.48 -12.18 -5.06
N CYS A 137 -10.59 -11.70 -4.50
CA CYS A 137 -10.68 -11.41 -3.06
C CYS A 137 -10.39 -12.67 -2.22
N LEU A 138 -10.93 -13.84 -2.62
CA LEU A 138 -10.68 -15.11 -1.95
C LEU A 138 -9.22 -15.54 -2.06
N GLU A 139 -8.63 -15.44 -3.27
CA GLU A 139 -7.22 -15.73 -3.50
C GLU A 139 -6.31 -14.88 -2.60
N LEU A 140 -6.56 -13.57 -2.53
CA LEU A 140 -5.80 -12.64 -1.69
C LEU A 140 -5.92 -12.99 -0.21
N LEU A 141 -7.13 -13.24 0.30
CA LEU A 141 -7.32 -13.64 1.71
C LEU A 141 -6.64 -14.98 2.02
N THR A 142 -6.67 -15.93 1.09
CA THR A 142 -5.99 -17.21 1.22
C THR A 142 -4.48 -17.03 1.24
N ALA A 143 -3.93 -16.21 0.33
CA ALA A 143 -2.49 -15.94 0.22
C ALA A 143 -1.92 -15.31 1.50
N VAL A 144 -2.70 -14.46 2.18
CA VAL A 144 -2.28 -13.87 3.47
C VAL A 144 -2.64 -14.76 4.68
N GLY A 145 -3.13 -15.97 4.46
CA GLY A 145 -3.41 -16.95 5.51
C GLY A 145 -4.62 -16.61 6.40
N ILE A 146 -5.65 -15.97 5.87
CA ILE A 146 -6.92 -15.77 6.58
C ILE A 146 -7.72 -17.09 6.58
N PRO A 147 -8.11 -17.63 7.76
CA PRO A 147 -8.95 -18.83 7.84
C PRO A 147 -10.38 -18.51 7.38
N ASP A 148 -11.05 -19.47 6.73
CA ASP A 148 -12.43 -19.36 6.23
C ASP A 148 -12.66 -18.09 5.37
N PRO A 149 -11.90 -17.84 4.29
CA PRO A 149 -11.91 -16.59 3.57
C PRO A 149 -13.30 -16.24 3.02
N GLU A 150 -14.11 -17.24 2.64
CA GLU A 150 -15.49 -17.02 2.18
C GLU A 150 -16.37 -16.37 3.23
N ARG A 151 -16.31 -16.85 4.46
CA ARG A 151 -17.03 -16.28 5.59
C ARG A 151 -16.52 -14.88 5.91
N ARG A 152 -15.18 -14.70 5.93
CA ARG A 152 -14.54 -13.44 6.30
C ARG A 152 -14.83 -12.30 5.33
N LEU A 153 -15.08 -12.58 4.05
CA LEU A 153 -15.53 -11.55 3.11
C LEU A 153 -16.81 -10.85 3.56
N GLY A 154 -17.71 -11.56 4.26
CA GLY A 154 -18.98 -11.03 4.76
C GLY A 154 -18.89 -10.26 6.06
N GLU A 155 -17.79 -10.37 6.79
CA GLU A 155 -17.59 -9.77 8.12
C GLU A 155 -17.15 -8.30 8.04
N TYR A 156 -17.34 -7.59 9.16
CA TYR A 156 -16.87 -6.22 9.34
C TYR A 156 -15.52 -6.22 10.10
N PRO A 157 -14.70 -5.16 10.00
CA PRO A 157 -13.41 -5.08 10.67
C PRO A 157 -13.47 -5.32 12.19
N HIS A 158 -14.52 -4.88 12.87
CA HIS A 158 -14.67 -5.10 14.31
C HIS A 158 -14.87 -6.57 14.71
N GLN A 159 -15.21 -7.46 13.77
CA GLN A 159 -15.36 -8.90 13.99
C GLN A 159 -14.05 -9.67 13.81
N LEU A 160 -12.97 -8.98 13.40
CA LEU A 160 -11.64 -9.55 13.16
C LEU A 160 -10.68 -9.24 14.31
N SER A 161 -9.76 -10.17 14.59
CA SER A 161 -8.62 -9.90 15.48
C SER A 161 -7.66 -8.87 14.87
N GLY A 162 -6.78 -8.28 15.69
CA GLY A 162 -5.77 -7.32 15.21
C GLY A 162 -4.90 -7.90 14.10
N GLY A 163 -4.38 -9.11 14.28
CA GLY A 163 -3.59 -9.79 13.25
C GLY A 163 -4.37 -10.11 11.97
N MET A 164 -5.67 -10.43 12.08
CA MET A 164 -6.52 -10.61 10.89
C MET A 164 -6.76 -9.29 10.14
N LYS A 165 -6.98 -8.17 10.84
CA LYS A 165 -7.09 -6.84 10.23
C LYS A 165 -5.84 -6.48 9.45
N GLN A 166 -4.67 -6.77 10.01
CA GLN A 166 -3.39 -6.55 9.36
C GLN A 166 -3.23 -7.40 8.10
N ARG A 167 -3.58 -8.69 8.15
CA ARG A 167 -3.59 -9.57 6.97
C ARG A 167 -4.54 -9.08 5.87
N VAL A 168 -5.72 -8.55 6.25
CA VAL A 168 -6.65 -7.92 5.29
C VAL A 168 -6.01 -6.67 4.66
N MET A 169 -5.33 -5.83 5.43
CA MET A 169 -4.62 -4.65 4.89
C MET A 169 -3.50 -5.07 3.93
N ILE A 170 -2.75 -6.14 4.25
CA ILE A 170 -1.75 -6.72 3.35
C ILE A 170 -2.42 -7.21 2.05
N ALA A 171 -3.55 -7.92 2.15
CA ALA A 171 -4.32 -8.37 0.99
C ALA A 171 -4.75 -7.20 0.08
N MET A 172 -5.19 -6.10 0.67
CA MET A 172 -5.54 -4.87 -0.08
C MET A 172 -4.31 -4.24 -0.75
N ALA A 173 -3.16 -4.19 -0.08
CA ALA A 173 -1.92 -3.68 -0.66
C ALA A 173 -1.41 -4.52 -1.84
N LEU A 174 -1.71 -5.83 -1.85
CA LEU A 174 -1.38 -6.77 -2.92
C LEU A 174 -2.43 -6.83 -4.05
N ALA A 175 -3.57 -6.14 -3.92
CA ALA A 175 -4.69 -6.26 -4.85
C ALA A 175 -4.35 -5.88 -6.30
N GLY A 176 -3.47 -4.90 -6.48
CA GLY A 176 -3.00 -4.44 -7.80
C GLY A 176 -1.82 -5.23 -8.36
N ASP A 177 -1.33 -6.25 -7.67
CA ASP A 177 -0.13 -7.00 -8.01
C ASP A 177 1.11 -6.08 -8.21
N PRO A 178 1.51 -5.32 -7.16
CA PRO A 178 2.49 -4.25 -7.28
C PRO A 178 3.90 -4.77 -7.59
N GLU A 179 4.68 -3.95 -8.30
CA GLU A 179 6.11 -4.17 -8.55
C GLU A 179 6.97 -3.90 -7.32
N LEU A 180 6.50 -2.98 -6.46
CA LEU A 180 7.15 -2.61 -5.20
C LEU A 180 6.11 -2.61 -4.08
N LEU A 181 6.37 -3.34 -3.02
CA LEU A 181 5.59 -3.30 -1.78
C LEU A 181 6.40 -2.56 -0.71
N ILE A 182 5.85 -1.50 -0.17
CA ILE A 182 6.42 -0.73 0.94
C ILE A 182 5.67 -1.14 2.21
N ALA A 183 6.39 -1.55 3.24
CA ALA A 183 5.81 -1.92 4.52
C ALA A 183 6.37 -1.02 5.63
N ASP A 184 5.50 -0.24 6.26
CA ASP A 184 5.85 0.64 7.37
C ASP A 184 5.47 -0.04 8.70
N GLU A 185 6.44 -0.60 9.39
CA GLU A 185 6.31 -1.37 10.63
C GLU A 185 5.21 -2.46 10.58
N PRO A 186 5.28 -3.41 9.63
CA PRO A 186 4.16 -4.32 9.32
C PRO A 186 3.86 -5.35 10.42
N THR A 187 4.64 -5.44 11.49
CA THR A 187 4.51 -6.47 12.53
C THR A 187 4.04 -5.94 13.88
N THR A 188 3.80 -4.64 14.02
CA THR A 188 3.42 -4.03 15.31
C THR A 188 2.10 -4.54 15.90
N ALA A 189 1.21 -5.09 15.08
CA ALA A 189 -0.09 -5.64 15.50
C ALA A 189 -0.15 -7.18 15.52
N LEU A 190 0.96 -7.87 15.22
CA LEU A 190 1.03 -9.33 15.26
C LEU A 190 1.50 -9.79 16.65
N ASP A 191 0.89 -10.88 17.17
CA ASP A 191 1.42 -11.57 18.34
C ASP A 191 2.85 -12.05 18.05
N VAL A 192 3.75 -11.89 19.03
CA VAL A 192 5.18 -12.24 18.93
C VAL A 192 5.41 -13.69 18.47
N THR A 193 4.43 -14.56 18.67
CA THR A 193 4.45 -15.99 18.26
C THR A 193 4.18 -16.20 16.76
N ILE A 194 3.80 -15.17 16.02
CA ILE A 194 3.39 -15.28 14.59
C ILE A 194 4.28 -14.42 13.67
N GLN A 195 5.27 -13.77 14.27
CA GLN A 195 6.26 -12.96 13.52
C GLN A 195 7.23 -13.80 12.69
#